data_cc91820a9dffa3721f48c615fe8bf917
#
_entry.id   cc91820a9dffa3721f48c615fe8bf917
#
_cell.length_a   1.000
_cell.length_b   1.000
_cell.length_c   1.000
_cell.angle_alpha   90.00
_cell.angle_beta   90.00
_cell.angle_gamma   90.00
#
_symmetry.space_group_name_H-M   'P 1'
#
loop_
_entity.id
_entity.type
_entity.pdbx_description
1 polymer ?
#
loop_
_entity_poly.entity_id
_entity_poly.type
_entity_poly.pdbx_seq_one_letter_code
_entity_poly.pdbx_strand_id
1 'polypeptide(L)'
;LKNMNAVFVSSLLALAQASSPALARSVAKPVLPASLAVPADQVLALETRASGVQIYTCSARKDDPARYEWVFKAPQADLFSLDGAKIGKHYAGPTWEANDGSKVVGEVTARDNGPDAKAIPWLLLSAKSTAGTGMFGKIASVQRVNTTAGKAPADGCDQARAGREIRVPYNATYYFYASK
;
A
#
# COMPACT_ATOMS: atom_id res chain seq x y z
N LEU A 1 12.90 -80.40 -26.43
CA LEU A 1 13.44 -79.06 -26.11
C LEU A 1 12.27 -78.10 -26.04
N LYS A 2 11.79 -77.74 -24.81
CA LYS A 2 10.67 -76.84 -24.58
C LYS A 2 11.23 -75.43 -24.21
N ASN A 3 10.87 -74.44 -25.03
CA ASN A 3 11.13 -73.03 -24.73
C ASN A 3 10.09 -72.55 -23.76
N MET A 4 10.51 -72.08 -22.61
CA MET A 4 9.69 -71.36 -21.66
C MET A 4 9.88 -69.83 -21.89
N ASN A 5 8.83 -69.15 -22.37
CA ASN A 5 8.78 -67.69 -22.45
C ASN A 5 8.30 -67.14 -21.10
N ALA A 6 9.19 -66.44 -20.44
CA ALA A 6 8.82 -65.67 -19.24
C ALA A 6 8.21 -64.31 -19.64
N VAL A 7 6.94 -64.10 -19.27
CA VAL A 7 6.24 -62.84 -19.44
C VAL A 7 6.51 -61.98 -18.20
N PHE A 8 7.26 -60.88 -18.36
CA PHE A 8 7.41 -59.87 -17.32
C PHE A 8 6.20 -58.92 -17.35
N VAL A 9 5.38 -59.00 -16.31
CA VAL A 9 4.31 -58.02 -16.09
C VAL A 9 4.91 -56.86 -15.27
N SER A 10 5.12 -55.72 -15.93
CA SER A 10 5.54 -54.49 -15.26
C SER A 10 4.31 -53.77 -14.71
N SER A 11 4.14 -53.79 -13.39
CA SER A 11 3.14 -53.01 -12.69
C SER A 11 3.59 -51.55 -12.57
N LEU A 12 2.99 -50.65 -13.34
CA LEU A 12 3.15 -49.20 -13.12
C LEU A 12 2.31 -48.80 -11.89
N LEU A 13 3.00 -48.40 -10.82
CA LEU A 13 2.40 -47.78 -9.66
C LEU A 13 2.21 -46.28 -9.98
N ALA A 14 0.96 -45.84 -10.24
CA ALA A 14 0.62 -44.44 -10.41
C ALA A 14 0.54 -43.76 -9.02
N LEU A 15 1.54 -42.93 -8.68
CA LEU A 15 1.46 -42.06 -7.51
C LEU A 15 0.44 -40.93 -7.81
N ALA A 16 -0.72 -40.99 -7.18
CA ALA A 16 -1.66 -39.87 -7.16
C ALA A 16 -1.12 -38.77 -6.23
N GLN A 17 -0.67 -37.66 -6.81
CA GLN A 17 -0.31 -36.47 -6.06
C GLN A 17 -1.62 -35.77 -5.59
N ALA A 18 -1.90 -35.84 -4.30
CA ALA A 18 -2.97 -35.09 -3.67
C ALA A 18 -2.54 -33.61 -3.59
N SER A 19 -3.08 -32.79 -4.47
CA SER A 19 -2.96 -31.32 -4.37
C SER A 19 -3.77 -30.85 -3.16
N SER A 20 -3.10 -30.51 -2.06
CA SER A 20 -3.73 -29.86 -0.92
C SER A 20 -4.26 -28.50 -1.37
N PRO A 21 -5.54 -28.14 -1.12
CA PRO A 21 -6.02 -26.79 -1.37
C PRO A 21 -5.27 -25.82 -0.46
N ALA A 22 -4.59 -24.84 -1.07
CA ALA A 22 -4.02 -23.72 -0.34
C ALA A 22 -5.16 -23.00 0.38
N LEU A 23 -5.20 -23.10 1.71
CA LEU A 23 -6.11 -22.33 2.55
C LEU A 23 -5.87 -20.85 2.25
N ALA A 24 -6.85 -20.20 1.62
CA ALA A 24 -6.86 -18.75 1.45
C ALA A 24 -6.74 -18.13 2.85
N ARG A 25 -5.58 -17.56 3.15
CA ARG A 25 -5.31 -16.89 4.42
C ARG A 25 -6.20 -15.66 4.46
N SER A 26 -7.31 -15.72 5.19
CA SER A 26 -8.09 -14.53 5.46
C SER A 26 -7.19 -13.60 6.28
N VAL A 27 -6.84 -12.47 5.69
CA VAL A 27 -6.05 -11.44 6.38
C VAL A 27 -6.93 -10.90 7.49
N ALA A 28 -6.53 -11.09 8.74
CA ALA A 28 -7.24 -10.53 9.87
C ALA A 28 -7.25 -9.01 9.73
N LYS A 29 -8.46 -8.42 9.65
CA LYS A 29 -8.62 -6.96 9.61
C LYS A 29 -7.92 -6.36 10.84
N PRO A 30 -7.02 -5.39 10.69
CA PRO A 30 -6.33 -4.81 11.83
C PRO A 30 -7.34 -4.13 12.76
N VAL A 31 -7.06 -4.17 14.06
CA VAL A 31 -7.79 -3.35 15.04
C VAL A 31 -7.34 -1.90 14.81
N LEU A 32 -8.24 -1.08 14.27
CA LEU A 32 -7.97 0.31 13.93
C LEU A 32 -8.68 1.25 14.91
N PRO A 33 -8.13 2.45 15.16
CA PRO A 33 -8.82 3.49 15.88
C PRO A 33 -10.20 3.78 15.27
N ALA A 34 -11.20 4.07 16.10
CA ALA A 34 -12.55 4.37 15.64
C ALA A 34 -12.60 5.58 14.68
N SER A 35 -11.68 6.54 14.83
CA SER A 35 -11.51 7.69 13.94
C SER A 35 -11.19 7.31 12.49
N LEU A 36 -10.65 6.11 12.26
CA LEU A 36 -10.30 5.60 10.93
C LEU A 36 -11.32 4.57 10.42
N ALA A 37 -12.47 4.43 11.07
CA ALA A 37 -13.52 3.51 10.63
C ALA A 37 -14.07 3.92 9.26
N VAL A 38 -14.16 2.95 8.35
CA VAL A 38 -14.82 3.17 7.04
C VAL A 38 -16.32 3.06 7.18
N PRO A 39 -17.13 3.71 6.27
CA PRO A 39 -18.56 3.55 6.23
C PRO A 39 -19.02 2.08 6.21
N ALA A 40 -20.13 1.77 6.88
CA ALA A 40 -20.61 0.39 7.06
C ALA A 40 -21.12 -0.27 5.76
N ASP A 41 -21.45 0.52 4.76
CA ASP A 41 -21.84 0.10 3.42
C ASP A 41 -20.66 -0.21 2.50
N GLN A 42 -19.45 -0.19 3.02
CA GLN A 42 -18.24 -0.50 2.27
C GLN A 42 -17.62 -1.83 2.71
N VAL A 43 -17.01 -2.51 1.76
CA VAL A 43 -16.29 -3.78 1.96
C VAL A 43 -14.83 -3.65 1.53
N LEU A 44 -13.96 -4.38 2.21
CA LEU A 44 -12.55 -4.46 1.83
C LEU A 44 -12.42 -5.15 0.46
N ALA A 45 -11.92 -4.41 -0.52
CA ALA A 45 -11.71 -4.89 -1.89
C ALA A 45 -10.27 -5.35 -2.11
N LEU A 46 -9.29 -4.66 -1.49
CA LEU A 46 -7.88 -4.93 -1.73
C LEU A 46 -7.02 -4.49 -0.54
N GLU A 47 -5.99 -5.27 -0.22
CA GLU A 47 -4.87 -4.91 0.65
C GLU A 47 -3.59 -4.86 -0.16
N THR A 48 -2.78 -3.82 0.06
CA THR A 48 -1.45 -3.69 -0.56
C THR A 48 -0.41 -3.27 0.47
N ARG A 49 0.83 -3.63 0.21
CA ARG A 49 1.99 -3.05 0.87
C ARG A 49 2.55 -1.94 -0.01
N ALA A 50 3.03 -0.87 0.62
CA ALA A 50 3.72 0.21 -0.08
C ALA A 50 5.14 0.36 0.45
N SER A 51 6.08 0.60 -0.46
CA SER A 51 7.46 0.94 -0.14
C SER A 51 7.91 2.08 -1.04
N GLY A 52 8.46 3.12 -0.45
CA GLY A 52 8.86 4.31 -1.19
C GLY A 52 9.37 5.43 -0.30
N VAL A 53 9.10 6.67 -0.70
CA VAL A 53 9.56 7.87 -0.01
C VAL A 53 8.45 8.91 0.16
N GLN A 54 8.55 9.68 1.24
CA GLN A 54 7.90 10.97 1.37
C GLN A 54 8.88 12.05 0.91
N ILE A 55 8.45 12.91 0.01
CA ILE A 55 9.26 14.00 -0.55
C ILE A 55 8.89 15.28 0.20
N TYR A 56 9.88 15.99 0.68
CA TYR A 56 9.74 17.27 1.36
C TYR A 56 10.59 18.32 0.67
N THR A 57 10.11 19.56 0.64
CA THR A 57 10.84 20.72 0.15
C THR A 57 11.17 21.64 1.31
N CYS A 58 12.40 22.11 1.40
CA CYS A 58 12.80 23.13 2.38
C CYS A 58 12.21 24.47 1.97
N SER A 59 11.33 25.03 2.80
CA SER A 59 10.62 26.29 2.51
C SER A 59 10.59 27.18 3.73
N ALA A 60 10.56 28.50 3.50
CA ALA A 60 10.27 29.45 4.56
C ALA A 60 8.90 29.17 5.18
N ARG A 61 8.80 29.28 6.49
CA ARG A 61 7.54 29.11 7.21
C ARG A 61 6.57 30.23 6.84
N LYS A 62 5.30 29.89 6.78
CA LYS A 62 4.22 30.86 6.44
C LYS A 62 4.01 31.88 7.56
N ASP A 63 4.18 31.45 8.82
CA ASP A 63 3.99 32.27 10.04
C ASP A 63 5.24 33.05 10.43
N ASP A 64 6.43 32.65 9.95
CA ASP A 64 7.72 33.31 10.21
C ASP A 64 8.68 33.08 9.05
N PRO A 65 8.73 33.99 8.06
CA PRO A 65 9.57 33.84 6.87
C PRO A 65 11.08 33.81 7.14
N ALA A 66 11.53 34.19 8.34
CA ALA A 66 12.94 34.05 8.76
C ALA A 66 13.32 32.62 9.16
N ARG A 67 12.33 31.76 9.41
CA ARG A 67 12.52 30.36 9.78
C ARG A 67 12.13 29.46 8.62
N TYR A 68 12.81 28.32 8.51
CA TYR A 68 12.63 27.35 7.44
C TYR A 68 12.19 26.00 8.01
N GLU A 69 11.43 25.24 7.23
CA GLU A 69 10.98 23.89 7.58
C GLU A 69 10.86 23.00 6.35
N TRP A 70 10.92 21.69 6.57
CA TRP A 70 10.63 20.69 5.56
C TRP A 70 9.11 20.58 5.36
N VAL A 71 8.61 21.10 4.25
CA VAL A 71 7.18 21.04 3.87
C VAL A 71 6.94 19.81 3.01
N PHE A 72 5.95 19.01 3.38
CA PHE A 72 5.56 17.84 2.59
C PHE A 72 5.11 18.26 1.19
N LYS A 73 5.67 17.60 0.18
CA LYS A 73 5.37 17.82 -1.24
C LYS A 73 4.52 16.71 -1.82
N ALA A 74 4.99 15.47 -1.75
CA ALA A 74 4.32 14.33 -2.36
C ALA A 74 4.86 13.01 -1.82
N PRO A 75 4.06 11.91 -1.84
CA PRO A 75 4.58 10.56 -1.76
C PRO A 75 5.10 10.11 -3.13
N GLN A 76 6.01 9.15 -3.13
CA GLN A 76 6.37 8.35 -4.29
C GLN A 76 6.67 6.93 -3.81
N ALA A 77 5.80 5.98 -4.13
CA ALA A 77 5.95 4.60 -3.67
C ALA A 77 5.46 3.60 -4.71
N ASP A 78 6.02 2.41 -4.66
CA ASP A 78 5.52 1.23 -5.35
C ASP A 78 4.50 0.51 -4.47
N LEU A 79 3.49 -0.07 -5.10
CA LEU A 79 2.46 -0.88 -4.46
C LEU A 79 2.69 -2.34 -4.80
N PHE A 80 2.60 -3.18 -3.77
CA PHE A 80 2.79 -4.62 -3.87
C PHE A 80 1.58 -5.36 -3.34
N SER A 81 1.18 -6.42 -4.01
CA SER A 81 0.25 -7.42 -3.50
C SER A 81 0.87 -8.19 -2.32
N LEU A 82 0.07 -8.98 -1.62
CA LEU A 82 0.53 -9.73 -0.44
C LEU A 82 1.55 -10.82 -0.78
N ASP A 83 1.54 -11.32 -2.00
CA ASP A 83 2.53 -12.28 -2.54
C ASP A 83 3.81 -11.60 -3.08
N GLY A 84 3.89 -10.25 -3.01
CA GLY A 84 5.07 -9.47 -3.35
C GLY A 84 5.16 -9.00 -4.79
N ALA A 85 4.15 -9.26 -5.64
CA ALA A 85 4.13 -8.71 -7.00
C ALA A 85 3.87 -7.20 -6.99
N LYS A 86 4.61 -6.44 -7.79
CA LYS A 86 4.35 -5.00 -7.99
C LYS A 86 3.09 -4.82 -8.83
N ILE A 87 2.07 -4.20 -8.25
CA ILE A 87 0.73 -4.04 -8.85
C ILE A 87 0.38 -2.60 -9.21
N GLY A 88 1.21 -1.64 -8.81
CA GLY A 88 0.93 -0.23 -9.09
C GLY A 88 1.90 0.72 -8.40
N LYS A 89 1.49 1.98 -8.32
CA LYS A 89 2.26 3.08 -7.74
C LYS A 89 1.36 4.06 -6.98
N HIS A 90 1.97 4.81 -6.06
CA HIS A 90 1.34 5.87 -5.28
C HIS A 90 2.15 7.16 -5.41
N TYR A 91 1.47 8.27 -5.70
CA TYR A 91 2.12 9.56 -5.96
C TYR A 91 1.21 10.74 -5.59
N ALA A 92 1.63 11.95 -5.96
CA ALA A 92 0.92 13.20 -5.64
C ALA A 92 -0.58 13.16 -5.99
N GLY A 93 -1.38 13.80 -5.15
CA GLY A 93 -2.81 13.94 -5.33
C GLY A 93 -3.65 13.74 -4.06
N PRO A 94 -3.42 12.81 -3.15
CA PRO A 94 -2.73 11.52 -3.26
C PRO A 94 -3.42 10.57 -4.24
N THR A 95 -2.64 10.00 -5.14
CA THR A 95 -3.14 9.11 -6.21
C THR A 95 -2.57 7.72 -6.07
N TRP A 96 -3.40 6.70 -6.25
CA TRP A 96 -3.01 5.30 -6.44
C TRP A 96 -3.39 4.90 -7.86
N GLU A 97 -2.44 4.34 -8.60
CA GLU A 97 -2.60 3.89 -9.97
C GLU A 97 -2.13 2.45 -10.09
N ALA A 98 -3.01 1.57 -10.57
CA ALA A 98 -2.70 0.18 -10.81
C ALA A 98 -2.01 -0.03 -12.16
N ASN A 99 -1.37 -1.19 -12.34
CA ASN A 99 -0.75 -1.56 -13.61
C ASN A 99 -1.76 -1.71 -14.76
N ASP A 100 -3.06 -1.91 -14.44
CA ASP A 100 -4.16 -1.93 -15.41
C ASP A 100 -4.62 -0.54 -15.87
N GLY A 101 -3.98 0.54 -15.36
CA GLY A 101 -4.29 1.92 -15.69
C GLY A 101 -5.42 2.54 -14.88
N SER A 102 -6.14 1.77 -14.06
CA SER A 102 -7.16 2.31 -13.17
C SER A 102 -6.56 3.12 -12.04
N LYS A 103 -7.30 4.14 -11.58
CA LYS A 103 -6.81 5.11 -10.58
C LYS A 103 -7.88 5.45 -9.56
N VAL A 104 -7.42 5.78 -8.35
CA VAL A 104 -8.19 6.51 -7.35
C VAL A 104 -7.37 7.68 -6.83
N VAL A 105 -8.00 8.85 -6.75
CA VAL A 105 -7.47 10.05 -6.07
C VAL A 105 -8.22 10.20 -4.77
N GLY A 106 -7.49 10.31 -3.66
CA GLY A 106 -8.07 10.39 -2.32
C GLY A 106 -8.09 11.82 -1.77
N GLU A 107 -8.94 12.03 -0.78
CA GLU A 107 -8.97 13.20 0.08
C GLU A 107 -8.95 12.77 1.54
N VAL A 108 -8.02 13.31 2.34
CA VAL A 108 -7.87 12.92 3.75
C VAL A 108 -9.07 13.41 4.55
N THR A 109 -9.80 12.49 5.18
CA THR A 109 -10.97 12.77 6.03
C THR A 109 -10.68 12.58 7.51
N ALA A 110 -9.74 11.71 7.87
CA ALA A 110 -9.32 11.53 9.25
C ALA A 110 -7.83 11.15 9.36
N ARG A 111 -7.27 11.42 10.54
CA ARG A 111 -5.87 11.13 10.89
C ARG A 111 -5.80 10.51 12.27
N ASP A 112 -4.84 9.62 12.45
CA ASP A 112 -4.43 9.08 13.73
C ASP A 112 -2.91 8.96 13.75
N ASN A 113 -2.26 9.24 14.86
CA ASN A 113 -0.80 9.20 14.91
C ASN A 113 -0.24 7.78 14.81
N GLY A 114 -1.08 6.77 15.03
CA GLY A 114 -0.63 5.38 15.09
C GLY A 114 0.29 5.12 16.31
N PRO A 115 0.78 3.88 16.45
CA PRO A 115 1.59 3.49 17.60
C PRO A 115 3.06 3.93 17.49
N ASP A 116 3.56 4.23 16.29
CA ASP A 116 4.96 4.64 16.08
C ASP A 116 5.07 6.15 15.93
N ALA A 117 5.52 6.83 16.99
CA ALA A 117 5.73 8.27 17.00
C ALA A 117 6.74 8.78 15.95
N LYS A 118 7.60 7.91 15.41
CA LYS A 118 8.59 8.23 14.36
C LYS A 118 8.04 8.04 12.95
N ALA A 119 6.88 7.40 12.80
CA ALA A 119 6.25 7.18 11.51
C ALA A 119 5.29 8.30 11.11
N ILE A 120 5.02 8.40 9.80
CA ILE A 120 3.96 9.26 9.29
C ILE A 120 2.59 8.77 9.80
N PRO A 121 1.59 9.67 9.99
CA PRO A 121 0.30 9.31 10.54
C PRO A 121 -0.44 8.23 9.73
N TRP A 122 -1.30 7.47 10.41
CA TRP A 122 -2.34 6.70 9.79
C TRP A 122 -3.45 7.61 9.26
N LEU A 123 -4.09 7.23 8.16
CA LEU A 123 -5.08 8.07 7.49
C LEU A 123 -6.30 7.26 7.10
N LEU A 124 -7.46 7.91 7.13
CA LEU A 124 -8.62 7.56 6.33
C LEU A 124 -8.78 8.61 5.23
N LEU A 125 -9.01 8.15 4.00
CA LEU A 125 -9.27 8.98 2.84
C LEU A 125 -10.58 8.53 2.18
N SER A 126 -11.38 9.48 1.73
CA SER A 126 -12.46 9.22 0.78
C SER A 126 -11.94 9.33 -0.65
N ALA A 127 -12.52 8.58 -1.59
CA ALA A 127 -12.24 8.77 -3.01
C ALA A 127 -12.82 10.11 -3.48
N LYS A 128 -11.97 11.00 -3.94
CA LYS A 128 -12.35 12.25 -4.61
C LYS A 128 -12.72 12.00 -6.06
N SER A 129 -12.02 11.09 -6.71
CA SER A 129 -12.31 10.64 -8.08
C SER A 129 -11.69 9.28 -8.33
N THR A 130 -12.27 8.55 -9.29
CA THR A 130 -11.74 7.31 -9.84
C THR A 130 -11.69 7.38 -11.36
N ALA A 131 -10.83 6.56 -11.98
CA ALA A 131 -10.74 6.42 -13.43
C ALA A 131 -10.44 4.96 -13.80
N GLY A 132 -10.94 4.54 -14.96
CA GLY A 132 -10.80 3.17 -15.46
C GLY A 132 -11.77 2.19 -14.79
N THR A 133 -11.80 0.97 -15.30
CA THR A 133 -12.71 -0.11 -14.82
C THR A 133 -11.97 -1.19 -14.01
N GLY A 134 -10.65 -1.07 -13.86
CA GLY A 134 -9.80 -2.05 -13.19
C GLY A 134 -9.81 -1.93 -11.66
N MET A 135 -8.71 -2.36 -11.07
CA MET A 135 -8.53 -2.58 -9.63
C MET A 135 -8.95 -1.39 -8.75
N PHE A 136 -8.68 -0.15 -9.18
CA PHE A 136 -9.00 1.06 -8.42
C PHE A 136 -10.24 1.82 -8.91
N GLY A 137 -10.89 1.35 -9.98
CA GLY A 137 -11.99 2.08 -10.64
C GLY A 137 -13.27 2.21 -9.81
N LYS A 138 -13.44 1.43 -8.73
CA LYS A 138 -14.63 1.44 -7.85
C LYS A 138 -14.30 1.67 -6.38
N ILE A 139 -13.09 2.15 -6.07
CA ILE A 139 -12.69 2.40 -4.69
C ILE A 139 -13.41 3.64 -4.16
N ALA A 140 -14.01 3.49 -2.98
CA ALA A 140 -14.73 4.54 -2.27
C ALA A 140 -13.92 5.13 -1.11
N SER A 141 -13.12 4.31 -0.43
CA SER A 141 -12.24 4.76 0.67
C SER A 141 -10.90 4.04 0.65
N VAL A 142 -9.89 4.72 1.20
CA VAL A 142 -8.54 4.19 1.39
C VAL A 142 -8.09 4.43 2.82
N GLN A 143 -7.57 3.40 3.49
CA GLN A 143 -6.88 3.55 4.76
C GLN A 143 -5.38 3.36 4.54
N ARG A 144 -4.56 4.28 5.09
CA ARG A 144 -3.11 4.11 5.25
C ARG A 144 -2.82 3.78 6.70
N VAL A 145 -2.27 2.60 6.96
CA VAL A 145 -1.95 2.10 8.31
C VAL A 145 -0.61 1.40 8.34
N ASN A 146 -0.18 0.93 9.52
CA ASN A 146 1.08 0.20 9.71
C ASN A 146 2.28 0.94 9.09
N THR A 147 2.28 2.25 9.24
CA THR A 147 3.33 3.10 8.70
C THR A 147 4.62 2.93 9.49
N THR A 148 5.75 2.97 8.79
CA THR A 148 7.10 3.05 9.38
C THR A 148 7.85 4.23 8.79
N ALA A 149 8.55 4.99 9.62
CA ALA A 149 9.36 6.15 9.21
C ALA A 149 8.57 7.19 8.38
N GLY A 150 9.22 7.87 7.44
CA GLY A 150 8.61 8.80 6.50
C GLY A 150 8.46 10.23 6.99
N LYS A 151 8.63 10.53 8.28
CA LYS A 151 8.59 11.91 8.79
C LYS A 151 9.79 12.73 8.33
N ALA A 152 9.57 13.99 8.05
CA ALA A 152 10.65 14.93 7.81
C ALA A 152 11.60 15.00 9.03
N PRO A 153 12.90 15.13 8.83
CA PRO A 153 13.82 15.41 9.92
C PRO A 153 13.50 16.77 10.56
N ALA A 154 13.79 16.90 11.85
CA ALA A 154 13.60 18.16 12.57
C ALA A 154 14.55 19.26 12.10
N ASP A 155 15.73 18.85 11.64
CA ASP A 155 16.85 19.74 11.30
C ASP A 155 17.19 19.69 9.79
N GLY A 156 18.13 20.53 9.38
CA GLY A 156 18.71 20.47 8.05
C GLY A 156 17.95 21.28 6.99
N CYS A 157 16.95 22.08 7.38
CA CYS A 157 16.29 23.04 6.50
C CYS A 157 16.55 24.46 7.02
N ASP A 158 17.23 25.28 6.24
CA ASP A 158 17.61 26.64 6.50
C ASP A 158 17.58 27.47 5.21
N GLN A 159 17.88 28.75 5.30
CA GLN A 159 17.88 29.66 4.14
C GLN A 159 18.85 29.18 3.02
N ALA A 160 19.99 28.60 3.37
CA ALA A 160 20.96 28.11 2.39
C ALA A 160 20.45 26.87 1.63
N ARG A 161 19.47 26.17 2.19
CA ARG A 161 18.85 24.98 1.60
C ARG A 161 17.45 25.25 1.04
N ALA A 162 16.99 26.50 1.03
CA ALA A 162 15.69 26.87 0.48
C ALA A 162 15.49 26.29 -0.95
N GLY A 163 14.35 25.65 -1.19
CA GLY A 163 14.03 24.99 -2.45
C GLY A 163 14.61 23.59 -2.63
N ARG A 164 15.52 23.14 -1.77
CA ARG A 164 16.05 21.77 -1.83
C ARG A 164 14.99 20.76 -1.41
N GLU A 165 15.06 19.57 -2.01
CA GLU A 165 14.20 18.45 -1.67
C GLU A 165 14.97 17.35 -0.95
N ILE A 166 14.28 16.67 -0.03
CA ILE A 166 14.74 15.43 0.58
C ILE A 166 13.70 14.33 0.35
N ARG A 167 14.17 13.10 0.36
CA ARG A 167 13.38 11.89 0.13
C ARG A 167 13.54 10.98 1.35
N VAL A 168 12.50 10.88 2.16
CA VAL A 168 12.51 10.12 3.41
C VAL A 168 11.84 8.77 3.18
N PRO A 169 12.55 7.64 3.31
CA PRO A 169 11.97 6.31 3.12
C PRO A 169 10.79 6.06 4.06
N TYR A 170 9.77 5.36 3.58
CA TYR A 170 8.66 4.89 4.39
C TYR A 170 8.09 3.59 3.84
N ASN A 171 7.39 2.85 4.72
CA ASN A 171 6.51 1.76 4.32
C ASN A 171 5.11 1.99 4.91
N ALA A 172 4.12 1.38 4.28
CA ALA A 172 2.73 1.41 4.76
C ALA A 172 1.96 0.19 4.26
N THR A 173 0.84 -0.09 4.91
CA THR A 173 -0.23 -0.92 4.37
C THR A 173 -1.36 -0.01 3.92
N TYR A 174 -1.89 -0.25 2.73
CA TYR A 174 -3.11 0.39 2.24
C TYR A 174 -4.23 -0.64 2.15
N TYR A 175 -5.38 -0.31 2.76
CA TYR A 175 -6.65 -1.00 2.58
C TYR A 175 -7.55 -0.17 1.69
N PHE A 176 -8.04 -0.78 0.61
CA PHE A 176 -8.94 -0.14 -0.34
C PHE A 176 -10.33 -0.75 -0.18
N TYR A 177 -11.33 0.09 -0.07
CA TYR A 177 -12.72 -0.29 0.16
C TYR A 177 -13.59 0.17 -1.01
N ALA A 178 -14.51 -0.70 -1.43
CA ALA A 178 -15.53 -0.39 -2.42
C ALA A 178 -16.92 -0.37 -1.75
N SER A 179 -17.89 0.36 -2.32
CA SER A 179 -19.29 0.25 -1.91
C SER A 179 -19.83 -1.16 -2.19
N LYS A 180 -20.74 -1.63 -1.33
CA LYS A 180 -21.45 -2.92 -1.50
C LYS A 180 -22.33 -2.90 -2.71
#